data_dea4845d2ba41b21622002249389d2c6
#
_entry.id   dea4845d2ba41b21622002249389d2c6
#
_cell.length_a   1.000
_cell.length_b   1.000
_cell.length_c   1.000
_cell.angle_alpha   90.00
_cell.angle_beta   90.00
_cell.angle_gamma   90.00
#
_symmetry.space_group_name_H-M   'P 1'
#
loop_
_entity.id
_entity.type
_entity.pdbx_description
1 polymer ?
#
loop_
_entity_poly.entity_id
_entity_poly.type
_entity_poly.pdbx_seq_one_letter_code
_entity_poly.pdbx_strand_id
1 'polypeptide(L)'
;MDLTSFVSIAPGIAVRSDYCIRAMEDRTGKYDIRLHMGYSEEEQRIVLRNCEIGTTRELKIRDIARLPIEQIIRAYHPPLWSYEITDGGTNIFGPLPDWEHDALSSVDFSALRKQGPTPDTLKWASRVYSVAQLNKGPATKRLAEVFGIPLRVVPEGLRT
;
A
#
# COMPACT_ATOMS: atom_id res chain seq x y z
N MET A 1 11.98 -19.42 0.13
CA MET A 1 11.12 -18.29 -0.30
C MET A 1 12.01 -17.34 -1.08
N ASP A 2 11.67 -17.03 -2.31
CA ASP A 2 12.53 -16.20 -3.16
C ASP A 2 12.42 -14.75 -2.70
N LEU A 3 13.51 -14.21 -2.15
CA LEU A 3 13.60 -12.84 -1.61
C LEU A 3 13.50 -11.77 -2.71
N THR A 4 13.73 -12.15 -3.98
CA THR A 4 13.64 -11.23 -5.13
C THR A 4 12.22 -10.74 -5.41
N SER A 5 11.21 -11.35 -4.78
CA SER A 5 9.81 -11.01 -4.94
C SER A 5 9.29 -9.98 -3.94
N PHE A 6 10.15 -9.39 -3.11
CA PHE A 6 9.77 -8.39 -2.13
C PHE A 6 10.54 -7.09 -2.29
N VAL A 7 9.86 -5.97 -2.07
CA VAL A 7 10.44 -4.62 -2.07
C VAL A 7 10.25 -3.99 -0.70
N SER A 8 11.34 -3.51 -0.11
CA SER A 8 11.29 -2.72 1.12
C SER A 8 10.68 -1.35 0.82
N ILE A 9 9.61 -0.99 1.52
CA ILE A 9 8.95 0.31 1.39
C ILE A 9 9.26 1.23 2.57
N ALA A 10 9.63 0.65 3.71
CA ALA A 10 10.05 1.37 4.90
C ALA A 10 10.88 0.43 5.78
N PRO A 11 11.65 0.94 6.77
CA PRO A 11 12.45 0.11 7.66
C PRO A 11 11.62 -0.98 8.35
N GLY A 12 11.89 -2.25 8.04
CA GLY A 12 11.19 -3.42 8.57
C GLY A 12 9.82 -3.72 7.95
N ILE A 13 9.43 -3.01 6.87
CA ILE A 13 8.17 -3.25 6.14
C ILE A 13 8.47 -3.45 4.65
N ALA A 14 7.98 -4.54 4.11
CA ALA A 14 8.09 -4.88 2.70
C ALA A 14 6.72 -5.20 2.09
N VAL A 15 6.66 -5.11 0.78
CA VAL A 15 5.52 -5.59 -0.03
C VAL A 15 6.03 -6.54 -1.12
N ARG A 16 5.15 -7.36 -1.66
CA ARG A 16 5.51 -8.14 -2.84
C ARG A 16 5.71 -7.23 -4.04
N SER A 17 6.77 -7.48 -4.80
CA SER A 17 7.08 -6.72 -6.01
C SER A 17 6.01 -6.90 -7.09
N ASP A 18 5.37 -8.07 -7.09
CA ASP A 18 4.32 -8.45 -8.04
C ASP A 18 3.33 -9.42 -7.39
N TYR A 19 2.07 -9.35 -7.82
CA TYR A 19 1.02 -10.26 -7.42
C TYR A 19 -0.17 -10.16 -8.37
N CYS A 20 -1.06 -11.16 -8.32
CA CYS A 20 -2.27 -11.20 -9.12
C CYS A 20 -3.51 -11.14 -8.22
N ILE A 21 -4.41 -10.20 -8.53
CA ILE A 21 -5.75 -10.15 -7.95
C ILE A 21 -6.68 -10.85 -8.92
N ARG A 22 -7.43 -11.82 -8.43
CA ARG A 22 -8.51 -12.44 -9.19
C ARG A 22 -9.85 -12.01 -8.63
N ALA A 23 -10.66 -11.41 -9.46
CA ALA A 23 -12.02 -11.04 -9.13
C ALA A 23 -12.97 -11.68 -10.12
N MET A 24 -14.07 -12.22 -9.60
CA MET A 24 -15.17 -12.70 -10.43
C MET A 24 -16.28 -11.66 -10.34
N GLU A 25 -16.60 -11.03 -11.48
CA GLU A 25 -17.69 -10.09 -11.50
C GLU A 25 -19.00 -10.85 -11.56
N ASP A 26 -19.84 -10.47 -10.62
CA ASP A 26 -21.21 -10.82 -10.37
C ASP A 26 -21.47 -12.28 -9.92
N ARG A 27 -22.66 -12.42 -9.33
CA ARG A 27 -23.20 -13.71 -8.86
C ARG A 27 -23.43 -14.73 -9.98
N THR A 28 -23.27 -14.32 -11.24
CA THR A 28 -23.45 -15.17 -12.43
C THR A 28 -22.14 -15.67 -13.00
N GLY A 29 -20.97 -15.25 -12.46
CA GLY A 29 -19.66 -15.68 -12.93
C GLY A 29 -19.36 -15.30 -14.38
N LYS A 30 -19.95 -14.21 -14.87
CA LYS A 30 -19.90 -13.80 -16.27
C LYS A 30 -18.51 -13.41 -16.74
N TYR A 31 -17.70 -12.81 -15.87
CA TYR A 31 -16.33 -12.39 -16.15
C TYR A 31 -15.36 -12.89 -15.08
N ASP A 32 -14.21 -13.40 -15.51
CA ASP A 32 -13.05 -13.70 -14.67
C ASP A 32 -12.01 -12.61 -14.96
N ILE A 33 -11.79 -11.73 -13.98
CA ILE A 33 -10.88 -10.60 -14.10
C ILE A 33 -9.60 -10.93 -13.33
N ARG A 34 -8.46 -10.86 -14.02
CA ARG A 34 -7.13 -11.03 -13.42
C ARG A 34 -6.34 -9.74 -13.58
N LEU A 35 -5.97 -9.14 -12.48
CA LEU A 35 -5.19 -7.91 -12.44
C LEU A 35 -3.79 -8.24 -11.96
N HIS A 36 -2.80 -8.10 -12.84
CA HIS A 36 -1.41 -8.24 -12.51
C HIS A 36 -0.89 -6.90 -11.99
N MET A 37 -0.60 -6.87 -10.71
CA MET A 37 -0.16 -5.69 -9.98
C MET A 37 1.34 -5.75 -9.77
N GLY A 38 2.01 -4.61 -9.82
CA GLY A 38 3.45 -4.52 -9.55
C GLY A 38 3.79 -3.25 -8.79
N TYR A 39 4.83 -3.31 -7.94
CA TYR A 39 5.35 -2.12 -7.29
C TYR A 39 6.12 -1.25 -8.30
N SER A 40 5.85 0.05 -8.29
CA SER A 40 6.57 1.05 -9.06
C SER A 40 7.48 1.85 -8.13
N GLU A 41 8.79 1.76 -8.33
CA GLU A 41 9.76 2.54 -7.56
C GLU A 41 9.63 4.04 -7.85
N GLU A 42 9.32 4.41 -9.09
CA GLU A 42 9.12 5.80 -9.51
C GLU A 42 7.91 6.43 -8.81
N GLU A 43 6.79 5.70 -8.79
CA GLU A 43 5.55 6.19 -8.19
C GLU A 43 5.42 5.87 -6.70
N GLN A 44 6.34 5.05 -6.13
CA GLN A 44 6.34 4.57 -4.75
C GLN A 44 5.01 3.93 -4.33
N ARG A 45 4.37 3.23 -5.28
CA ARG A 45 3.06 2.59 -5.07
C ARG A 45 2.87 1.36 -5.94
N ILE A 46 1.81 0.62 -5.63
CA ILE A 46 1.36 -0.49 -6.48
C ILE A 46 0.60 0.06 -7.68
N VAL A 47 0.97 -0.42 -8.86
CA VAL A 47 0.35 -0.06 -10.14
C VAL A 47 -0.17 -1.30 -10.87
N LEU A 48 -1.18 -1.11 -11.70
CA LEU A 48 -1.66 -2.15 -12.60
C LEU A 48 -0.69 -2.31 -13.77
N ARG A 49 -0.15 -3.52 -13.96
CA ARG A 49 0.77 -3.86 -15.06
C ARG A 49 0.03 -4.48 -16.25
N ASN A 50 -0.91 -5.37 -15.95
CA ASN A 50 -1.71 -6.07 -16.96
C ASN A 50 -3.10 -6.39 -16.41
N CYS A 51 -4.09 -6.45 -17.33
CA CYS A 51 -5.46 -6.84 -17.02
C CYS A 51 -5.92 -7.90 -18.03
N GLU A 52 -6.27 -9.07 -17.52
CA GLU A 52 -6.84 -10.15 -18.31
C GLU A 52 -8.32 -10.30 -17.96
N ILE A 53 -9.16 -10.40 -19.01
CA ILE A 53 -10.60 -10.55 -18.85
C ILE A 53 -11.03 -11.82 -19.57
N GLY A 54 -11.37 -12.85 -18.79
CA GLY A 54 -11.98 -14.07 -19.27
C GLY A 54 -13.50 -13.98 -19.27
N THR A 55 -14.14 -14.52 -20.30
CA THR A 55 -15.60 -14.60 -20.37
C THR A 55 -16.02 -15.82 -21.20
N THR A 56 -17.18 -16.39 -20.88
CA THR A 56 -17.79 -17.49 -21.64
C THR A 56 -18.62 -17.00 -22.84
N ARG A 57 -18.75 -15.70 -23.03
CA ARG A 57 -19.52 -15.05 -24.09
C ARG A 57 -18.64 -14.13 -24.93
N GLU A 58 -19.17 -13.67 -26.06
CA GLU A 58 -18.53 -12.64 -26.87
C GLU A 58 -18.30 -11.37 -26.02
N LEU A 59 -17.05 -10.90 -25.98
CA LEU A 59 -16.65 -9.71 -25.25
C LEU A 59 -16.82 -8.48 -26.16
N LYS A 60 -17.71 -7.57 -25.77
CA LYS A 60 -17.91 -6.30 -26.47
C LYS A 60 -17.18 -5.17 -25.78
N ILE A 61 -16.66 -4.22 -26.54
CA ILE A 61 -15.92 -3.05 -26.00
C ILE A 61 -16.72 -2.31 -24.91
N ARG A 62 -18.04 -2.15 -25.11
CA ARG A 62 -18.93 -1.54 -24.12
C ARG A 62 -19.01 -2.29 -22.80
N ASP A 63 -18.77 -3.61 -22.81
CA ASP A 63 -18.81 -4.44 -21.61
C ASP A 63 -17.51 -4.23 -20.80
N ILE A 64 -16.36 -4.12 -21.48
CA ILE A 64 -15.07 -3.80 -20.87
C ILE A 64 -15.14 -2.46 -20.12
N ALA A 65 -15.72 -1.43 -20.76
CA ALA A 65 -15.83 -0.10 -20.17
C ALA A 65 -16.69 -0.05 -18.88
N ARG A 66 -17.52 -1.07 -18.65
CA ARG A 66 -18.39 -1.19 -17.48
C ARG A 66 -17.79 -2.02 -16.34
N LEU A 67 -16.66 -2.69 -16.58
CA LEU A 67 -16.03 -3.52 -15.55
C LEU A 67 -15.51 -2.63 -14.41
N PRO A 68 -15.75 -3.00 -13.14
CA PRO A 68 -15.39 -2.17 -11.98
C PRO A 68 -13.91 -2.31 -11.61
N ILE A 69 -13.00 -2.29 -12.60
CA ILE A 69 -11.55 -2.53 -12.40
C ILE A 69 -10.96 -1.57 -11.37
N GLU A 70 -11.29 -0.29 -11.48
CA GLU A 70 -10.79 0.72 -10.54
C GLU A 70 -11.31 0.48 -9.11
N GLN A 71 -12.57 0.05 -8.97
CA GLN A 71 -13.15 -0.28 -7.66
C GLN A 71 -12.48 -1.51 -7.05
N ILE A 72 -12.18 -2.53 -7.86
CA ILE A 72 -11.43 -3.73 -7.42
C ILE A 72 -10.05 -3.32 -6.93
N ILE A 73 -9.32 -2.49 -7.67
CA ILE A 73 -7.99 -2.01 -7.30
C ILE A 73 -8.04 -1.17 -6.02
N ARG A 74 -9.07 -0.32 -5.85
CA ARG A 74 -9.23 0.50 -4.65
C ARG A 74 -9.59 -0.32 -3.40
N ALA A 75 -10.39 -1.36 -3.58
CA ALA A 75 -10.79 -2.24 -2.48
C ALA A 75 -9.67 -3.18 -2.03
N TYR A 76 -8.64 -3.38 -2.87
CA TYR A 76 -7.53 -4.26 -2.56
C TYR A 76 -6.40 -3.51 -1.84
N HIS A 77 -6.10 -3.95 -0.63
CA HIS A 77 -4.93 -3.51 0.12
C HIS A 77 -3.83 -4.56 0.01
N PRO A 78 -2.66 -4.22 -0.53
CA PRO A 78 -1.57 -5.17 -0.64
C PRO A 78 -1.11 -5.62 0.75
N PRO A 79 -0.91 -6.92 0.98
CA PRO A 79 -0.43 -7.39 2.27
C PRO A 79 0.97 -6.85 2.54
N LEU A 80 1.14 -6.26 3.72
CA LEU A 80 2.43 -5.84 4.23
C LEU A 80 3.14 -7.04 4.86
N TRP A 81 4.47 -7.06 4.79
CA TRP A 81 5.32 -8.09 5.36
C TRP A 81 6.35 -7.47 6.29
N SER A 82 6.56 -8.09 7.44
CA SER A 82 7.66 -7.70 8.30
C SER A 82 8.96 -8.35 7.84
N TYR A 83 10.06 -7.61 7.93
CA TYR A 83 11.38 -8.14 7.67
C TYR A 83 12.42 -7.58 8.66
N GLU A 84 13.52 -8.30 8.81
CA GLU A 84 14.68 -7.88 9.57
C GLU A 84 15.94 -8.13 8.75
N ILE A 85 16.89 -7.20 8.84
CA ILE A 85 18.22 -7.35 8.26
C ILE A 85 19.15 -7.81 9.36
N THR A 86 19.77 -8.96 9.18
CA THR A 86 20.78 -9.54 10.08
C THR A 86 22.09 -9.72 9.32
N ASP A 87 23.17 -10.03 10.04
CA ASP A 87 24.48 -10.33 9.42
C ASP A 87 24.42 -11.51 8.42
N GLY A 88 23.40 -12.39 8.56
CA GLY A 88 23.17 -13.51 7.67
C GLY A 88 22.27 -13.20 6.47
N GLY A 89 21.79 -11.96 6.32
CA GLY A 89 20.91 -11.53 5.24
C GLY A 89 19.55 -11.01 5.69
N THR A 90 18.60 -10.94 4.77
CA THR A 90 17.23 -10.45 5.05
C THR A 90 16.29 -11.61 5.38
N ASN A 91 15.71 -11.58 6.57
CA ASN A 91 14.68 -12.52 7.00
C ASN A 91 13.29 -11.89 6.85
N ILE A 92 12.37 -12.57 6.17
CA ILE A 92 10.97 -12.17 6.06
C ILE A 92 10.14 -13.04 7.00
N PHE A 93 9.43 -12.41 7.94
CA PHE A 93 8.73 -13.13 9.01
C PHE A 93 7.30 -13.50 8.68
N GLY A 94 6.61 -12.73 7.86
CA GLY A 94 5.23 -13.04 7.52
C GLY A 94 4.37 -11.80 7.26
N PRO A 95 3.13 -12.02 6.83
CA PRO A 95 2.21 -10.92 6.57
C PRO A 95 1.82 -10.22 7.86
N LEU A 96 1.63 -8.90 7.76
CA LEU A 96 1.07 -8.03 8.78
C LEU A 96 -0.40 -7.75 8.42
N PRO A 97 -1.36 -8.57 8.85
CA PRO A 97 -2.73 -8.50 8.34
C PRO A 97 -3.45 -7.20 8.69
N ASP A 98 -3.18 -6.64 9.86
CA ASP A 98 -3.74 -5.34 10.29
C ASP A 98 -2.65 -4.45 10.86
N TRP A 99 -1.77 -3.98 9.98
CA TRP A 99 -0.65 -3.13 10.37
C TRP A 99 -1.10 -1.86 11.09
N GLU A 100 -2.21 -1.25 10.65
CA GLU A 100 -2.69 -0.02 11.27
C GLU A 100 -3.17 -0.26 12.70
N HIS A 101 -3.89 -1.35 12.93
CA HIS A 101 -4.37 -1.66 14.26
C HIS A 101 -3.24 -2.17 15.17
N ASP A 102 -2.53 -3.19 14.74
CA ASP A 102 -1.59 -3.91 15.59
C ASP A 102 -0.30 -3.12 15.84
N ALA A 103 0.27 -2.50 14.80
CA ALA A 103 1.52 -1.79 14.93
C ALA A 103 1.35 -0.37 15.48
N LEU A 104 0.32 0.38 15.01
CA LEU A 104 0.14 1.76 15.47
C LEU A 104 -0.42 1.84 16.88
N SER A 105 -1.27 0.90 17.31
CA SER A 105 -1.83 0.91 18.68
C SER A 105 -0.79 0.64 19.77
N SER A 106 0.32 -0.02 19.42
CA SER A 106 1.39 -0.35 20.36
C SER A 106 2.42 0.78 20.59
N VAL A 107 2.31 1.89 19.84
CA VAL A 107 3.31 2.97 19.84
C VAL A 107 2.76 4.26 20.45
N ASP A 108 3.49 4.83 21.40
CA ASP A 108 3.20 6.17 21.91
C ASP A 108 3.78 7.26 20.99
N PHE A 109 3.00 7.63 19.97
CA PHE A 109 3.38 8.69 19.03
C PHE A 109 3.49 10.08 19.67
N SER A 110 2.81 10.32 20.80
CA SER A 110 2.97 11.56 21.56
C SER A 110 4.34 11.66 22.20
N ALA A 111 4.83 10.56 22.76
CA ALA A 111 6.18 10.49 23.30
C ALA A 111 7.24 10.64 22.20
N LEU A 112 7.08 9.95 21.06
CA LEU A 112 8.00 10.09 19.92
C LEU A 112 8.05 11.53 19.40
N ARG A 113 6.91 12.21 19.30
CA ARG A 113 6.85 13.61 18.87
C ARG A 113 7.64 14.52 19.84
N LYS A 114 7.52 14.30 21.16
CA LYS A 114 8.24 15.11 22.17
C LYS A 114 9.75 14.91 22.12
N GLN A 115 10.21 13.72 21.71
CA GLN A 115 11.64 13.42 21.54
C GLN A 115 12.26 14.16 20.34
N GLY A 116 11.44 14.67 19.41
CA GLY A 116 11.92 15.31 18.18
C GLY A 116 12.40 14.30 17.13
N PRO A 117 13.24 14.70 16.16
CA PRO A 117 13.66 13.89 15.03
C PRO A 117 14.75 12.87 15.39
N THR A 118 14.46 11.96 16.31
CA THR A 118 15.35 10.83 16.66
C THR A 118 15.25 9.72 15.59
N PRO A 119 16.22 8.77 15.54
CA PRO A 119 16.15 7.63 14.65
C PRO A 119 14.84 6.84 14.76
N ASP A 120 14.33 6.64 15.97
CA ASP A 120 13.06 5.95 16.20
C ASP A 120 11.85 6.76 15.68
N THR A 121 11.83 8.06 15.94
CA THR A 121 10.79 8.95 15.40
C THR A 121 10.78 8.93 13.87
N LEU A 122 11.95 9.02 13.24
CA LEU A 122 12.09 8.99 11.79
C LEU A 122 11.71 7.62 11.19
N LYS A 123 12.05 6.53 11.87
CA LYS A 123 11.66 5.17 11.48
C LYS A 123 10.13 5.03 11.44
N TRP A 124 9.45 5.47 12.48
CA TRP A 124 7.99 5.42 12.54
C TRP A 124 7.31 6.37 11.55
N ALA A 125 7.86 7.58 11.39
CA ALA A 125 7.36 8.53 10.39
C ALA A 125 7.46 7.95 8.97
N SER A 126 8.59 7.34 8.62
CA SER A 126 8.80 6.65 7.35
C SER A 126 7.79 5.51 7.14
N ARG A 127 7.55 4.69 8.15
CA ARG A 127 6.57 3.59 8.08
C ARG A 127 5.16 4.09 7.81
N VAL A 128 4.68 5.04 8.60
CA VAL A 128 3.33 5.62 8.47
C VAL A 128 3.16 6.28 7.10
N TYR A 129 4.16 7.05 6.67
CA TYR A 129 4.14 7.74 5.38
C TYR A 129 4.08 6.75 4.20
N SER A 130 4.99 5.78 4.17
CA SER A 130 5.10 4.83 3.06
C SER A 130 3.88 3.93 2.95
N VAL A 131 3.31 3.46 4.06
CA VAL A 131 2.08 2.66 4.03
C VAL A 131 0.89 3.47 3.55
N ALA A 132 0.75 4.73 4.00
CA ALA A 132 -0.32 5.60 3.52
C ALA A 132 -0.19 5.89 2.02
N GLN A 133 1.03 6.11 1.52
CA GLN A 133 1.30 6.32 0.10
C GLN A 133 1.00 5.06 -0.72
N LEU A 134 1.40 3.88 -0.25
CA LEU A 134 1.10 2.59 -0.87
C LEU A 134 -0.40 2.40 -1.08
N ASN A 135 -1.20 2.77 -0.06
CA ASN A 135 -2.65 2.70 -0.06
C ASN A 135 -3.34 3.87 -0.80
N LYS A 136 -2.57 4.67 -1.56
CA LYS A 136 -3.06 5.85 -2.31
C LYS A 136 -3.75 6.88 -1.42
N GLY A 137 -3.42 6.90 -0.13
CA GLY A 137 -3.93 7.87 0.83
C GLY A 137 -3.10 9.16 0.86
N PRO A 138 -3.61 10.22 1.48
CA PRO A 138 -2.87 11.46 1.69
C PRO A 138 -1.81 11.27 2.78
N ALA A 139 -0.63 10.76 2.41
CA ALA A 139 0.41 10.31 3.32
C ALA A 139 0.84 11.37 4.35
N THR A 140 0.99 12.64 3.93
CA THR A 140 1.31 13.75 4.85
C THR A 140 0.19 13.99 5.86
N LYS A 141 -1.07 13.90 5.43
CA LYS A 141 -2.21 14.06 6.33
C LYS A 141 -2.25 12.91 7.34
N ARG A 142 -2.07 11.67 6.88
CA ARG A 142 -2.03 10.49 7.75
C ARG A 142 -0.92 10.57 8.77
N LEU A 143 0.27 11.00 8.35
CA LEU A 143 1.39 11.22 9.25
C LEU A 143 1.06 12.27 10.34
N ALA A 144 0.47 13.38 9.94
CA ALA A 144 0.07 14.43 10.87
C ALA A 144 -1.00 13.93 11.88
N GLU A 145 -1.98 13.16 11.43
CA GLU A 145 -2.99 12.55 12.28
C GLU A 145 -2.39 11.60 13.32
N VAL A 146 -1.54 10.66 12.88
CA VAL A 146 -0.91 9.67 13.77
C VAL A 146 -0.02 10.33 14.81
N PHE A 147 0.78 11.33 14.43
CA PHE A 147 1.66 12.07 15.35
C PHE A 147 0.94 13.18 16.13
N GLY A 148 -0.35 13.42 15.87
CA GLY A 148 -1.11 14.51 16.50
C GLY A 148 -0.56 15.90 16.17
N ILE A 149 -0.05 16.10 14.94
CA ILE A 149 0.51 17.37 14.46
C ILE A 149 -0.59 18.13 13.72
N PRO A 150 -0.92 19.39 14.08
CA PRO A 150 -1.89 20.15 13.33
C PRO A 150 -1.37 20.43 11.91
N LEU A 151 -2.17 20.08 10.91
CA LEU A 151 -1.90 20.48 9.54
C LEU A 151 -2.04 21.99 9.45
N ARG A 152 -0.97 22.72 9.16
CA ARG A 152 -1.07 24.12 8.78
C ARG A 152 -1.78 24.16 7.42
N VAL A 153 -2.98 24.68 7.41
CA VAL A 153 -3.68 25.04 6.17
C VAL A 153 -2.86 26.16 5.55
N VAL A 154 -2.11 25.87 4.48
CA VAL A 154 -1.46 26.91 3.67
C VAL A 154 -2.61 27.66 2.98
N PRO A 155 -2.75 28.98 3.18
CA PRO A 155 -3.79 29.74 2.50
C PRO A 155 -3.65 29.56 1.00
N GLU A 156 -4.76 29.34 0.29
CA GLU A 156 -4.80 29.11 -1.17
C GLU A 156 -4.20 30.24 -2.03
N GLY A 157 -3.79 31.35 -1.43
CA GLY A 157 -3.25 32.52 -2.11
C GLY A 157 -1.76 32.48 -2.52
N LEU A 158 -1.03 31.40 -2.26
CA LEU A 158 0.42 31.29 -2.55
C LEU A 158 0.76 30.25 -3.63
N ARG A 159 -0.20 29.89 -4.49
CA ARG A 159 0.09 29.16 -5.73
C ARG A 159 0.31 30.16 -6.85
N THR A 160 1.54 30.65 -6.98
CA THR A 160 2.05 31.29 -8.21
C THR A 160 2.79 30.25 -9.02
#